data_e671d997bd55721339fa46e18a049e52
#
_entry.id   e671d997bd55721339fa46e18a049e52
#
_cell.length_a   1.000
_cell.length_b   1.000
_cell.length_c   1.000
_cell.angle_alpha   90.00
_cell.angle_beta   90.00
_cell.angle_gamma   90.00
#
_symmetry.space_group_name_H-M   'P 1'
#
loop_
_entity.id
_entity.type
_entity.pdbx_description
1 polymer ?
#
loop_
_entity_poly.entity_id
_entity_poly.type
_entity_poly.pdbx_seq_one_letter_code
_entity_poly.pdbx_strand_id
1 'polypeptide(L)'
;MRITSSSVHSAVVAPGSPAPRLANAAKQLELSNRQLFLDACHCRPVSRPPVWLMRQAGRALPEYRALKEKHTFLQLVQTPELAAEVTLQPIRRFDFDGAILFSDILVVAEGLGQKYQFRDRGGIEMEFLLKSAADVELLEVEAVVERLQYVAKALPLIKSALGGRTALLGFSGSPWTLANFMVEGGGVKEYSKAKALFYSDRQLFSRLMEKLTRAVTLYLQMQIDSGVDVVQLFDSLGGTLSDGDFGPGSAVWMKEIIRSLKGQVPVIVFAKGVHGNWDDLVETGAQVLGVDWNIRLKDVRCCLPKAVGVQGNLDPFLLTTTPEIVVRETRRLLDEMSGAPGHVFNLGHGVPPTAKLETIASLVETVKAHSASAPCSSSLKA
;
A
#
# COMPACT_ATOMS: atom_id res chain seq x y z
N MET A 1 -81.96 -38.32 -37.71
CA MET A 1 -81.64 -38.69 -39.13
C MET A 1 -80.18 -38.35 -39.40
N ARG A 2 -79.40 -39.38 -39.77
CA ARG A 2 -78.01 -39.43 -40.20
C ARG A 2 -76.91 -38.98 -39.24
N ILE A 3 -76.28 -39.98 -38.75
CA ILE A 3 -74.92 -40.11 -38.16
C ILE A 3 -73.90 -39.94 -39.28
N THR A 4 -72.84 -39.19 -39.03
CA THR A 4 -71.56 -39.37 -39.75
C THR A 4 -70.40 -39.34 -38.75
N SER A 5 -69.73 -40.47 -38.72
CA SER A 5 -68.47 -40.73 -38.00
C SER A 5 -67.34 -39.93 -38.60
N SER A 6 -66.47 -39.43 -37.74
CA SER A 6 -65.20 -38.90 -38.17
C SER A 6 -64.08 -39.52 -37.35
N SER A 7 -63.19 -40.11 -38.08
CA SER A 7 -62.04 -40.92 -37.66
C SER A 7 -61.02 -40.16 -36.84
N VAL A 8 -60.54 -40.80 -35.75
CA VAL A 8 -59.43 -40.41 -34.97
C VAL A 8 -58.13 -40.74 -35.70
N HIS A 9 -57.38 -39.76 -36.11
CA HIS A 9 -56.00 -39.92 -36.55
C HIS A 9 -55.05 -39.73 -35.34
N SER A 10 -54.44 -40.84 -34.95
CA SER A 10 -53.39 -40.90 -33.98
C SER A 10 -52.10 -40.29 -34.58
N ALA A 11 -51.67 -39.15 -34.14
CA ALA A 11 -50.41 -38.56 -34.50
C ALA A 11 -49.29 -39.14 -33.62
N VAL A 12 -48.39 -39.88 -34.24
CA VAL A 12 -47.14 -40.39 -33.65
C VAL A 12 -46.25 -39.19 -33.33
N VAL A 13 -45.98 -38.95 -32.05
CA VAL A 13 -45.01 -37.96 -31.58
C VAL A 13 -43.65 -38.57 -31.75
N ALA A 14 -42.81 -37.97 -32.59
CA ALA A 14 -41.41 -38.28 -32.73
C ALA A 14 -40.60 -37.86 -31.44
N PRO A 15 -39.54 -38.61 -31.02
CA PRO A 15 -38.79 -38.30 -29.80
C PRO A 15 -37.97 -37.04 -29.99
N GLY A 16 -38.03 -36.22 -28.94
CA GLY A 16 -37.59 -34.87 -28.78
C GLY A 16 -36.20 -34.51 -29.30
N SER A 17 -36.15 -33.36 -29.96
CA SER A 17 -34.94 -32.55 -30.08
C SER A 17 -34.45 -32.15 -28.69
N PRO A 18 -33.14 -32.24 -28.42
CA PRO A 18 -32.61 -31.78 -27.17
C PRO A 18 -32.85 -30.27 -27.07
N ALA A 19 -33.47 -29.83 -25.97
CA ALA A 19 -33.55 -28.43 -25.60
C ALA A 19 -32.17 -27.77 -25.66
N PRO A 20 -32.06 -26.53 -26.16
CA PRO A 20 -30.78 -25.83 -26.15
C PRO A 20 -30.33 -25.75 -24.70
N ARG A 21 -29.24 -26.45 -24.34
CA ARG A 21 -28.48 -26.22 -23.13
C ARG A 21 -28.09 -24.73 -23.16
N LEU A 22 -28.77 -23.92 -22.37
CA LEU A 22 -28.36 -22.60 -22.01
C LEU A 22 -26.95 -22.77 -21.43
N ALA A 23 -25.96 -22.63 -22.30
CA ALA A 23 -24.60 -22.35 -21.91
C ALA A 23 -24.63 -20.97 -21.23
N ASN A 24 -24.99 -20.96 -19.95
CA ASN A 24 -24.56 -19.91 -19.04
C ASN A 24 -23.04 -20.00 -18.91
N ALA A 25 -22.35 -19.68 -19.99
CA ALA A 25 -21.07 -19.06 -19.89
C ALA A 25 -21.35 -17.69 -19.27
N ALA A 26 -21.43 -17.64 -17.93
CA ALA A 26 -21.17 -16.44 -17.20
C ALA A 26 -19.80 -16.00 -17.70
N LYS A 27 -19.79 -15.04 -18.62
CA LYS A 27 -18.62 -14.22 -18.91
C LYS A 27 -18.24 -13.67 -17.55
N GLN A 28 -17.29 -14.31 -16.87
CA GLN A 28 -16.65 -13.74 -15.69
C GLN A 28 -16.15 -12.39 -16.19
N LEU A 29 -16.85 -11.32 -15.80
CA LEU A 29 -16.34 -9.97 -15.98
C LEU A 29 -14.99 -9.99 -15.27
N GLU A 30 -13.91 -9.96 -16.04
CA GLU A 30 -12.58 -9.81 -15.47
C GLU A 30 -12.63 -8.55 -14.62
N LEU A 31 -12.48 -8.74 -13.30
CA LEU A 31 -12.42 -7.63 -12.37
C LEU A 31 -11.26 -6.71 -12.80
N SER A 32 -11.48 -5.41 -12.81
CA SER A 32 -10.39 -4.47 -13.04
C SER A 32 -9.29 -4.67 -11.97
N ASN A 33 -8.04 -4.38 -12.30
CA ASN A 33 -6.94 -4.44 -11.33
C ASN A 33 -7.27 -3.62 -10.06
N ARG A 34 -8.00 -2.51 -10.22
CA ARG A 34 -8.50 -1.70 -9.11
C ARG A 34 -9.42 -2.50 -8.19
N GLN A 35 -10.42 -3.20 -8.75
CA GLN A 35 -11.35 -3.98 -7.95
C GLN A 35 -10.66 -5.17 -7.29
N LEU A 36 -9.76 -5.86 -8.03
CA LEU A 36 -8.91 -6.93 -7.50
C LEU A 36 -8.15 -6.47 -6.25
N PHE A 37 -7.57 -5.24 -6.32
CA PHE A 37 -6.82 -4.65 -5.20
C PHE A 37 -7.72 -4.39 -3.98
N LEU A 38 -8.87 -3.77 -4.21
CA LEU A 38 -9.82 -3.46 -3.14
C LEU A 38 -10.40 -4.73 -2.49
N ASP A 39 -10.70 -5.74 -3.28
CA ASP A 39 -11.20 -7.02 -2.77
C ASP A 39 -10.14 -7.73 -1.93
N ALA A 40 -8.87 -7.71 -2.34
CA ALA A 40 -7.77 -8.24 -1.55
C ALA A 40 -7.62 -7.47 -0.21
N CYS A 41 -7.71 -6.12 -0.21
CA CYS A 41 -7.66 -5.32 1.02
C CYS A 41 -8.79 -5.68 2.00
N HIS A 42 -9.94 -6.13 1.50
CA HIS A 42 -11.07 -6.57 2.33
C HIS A 42 -11.12 -8.09 2.58
N CYS A 43 -10.03 -8.80 2.31
CA CYS A 43 -9.95 -10.26 2.44
C CYS A 43 -11.06 -11.02 1.67
N ARG A 44 -11.60 -10.44 0.59
CA ARG A 44 -12.53 -11.10 -0.31
C ARG A 44 -11.78 -12.05 -1.25
N PRO A 45 -12.45 -13.09 -1.77
CA PRO A 45 -11.83 -13.98 -2.75
C PRO A 45 -11.38 -13.22 -4.00
N VAL A 46 -10.16 -13.47 -4.44
CA VAL A 46 -9.56 -12.90 -5.64
C VAL A 46 -8.97 -13.99 -6.52
N SER A 47 -8.90 -13.77 -7.82
CA SER A 47 -8.34 -14.74 -8.78
C SER A 47 -6.82 -14.91 -8.62
N ARG A 48 -6.14 -13.88 -8.13
CA ARG A 48 -4.72 -13.84 -7.79
C ARG A 48 -4.46 -12.68 -6.81
N PRO A 49 -3.36 -12.65 -6.07
CA PRO A 49 -3.00 -11.46 -5.31
C PRO A 49 -2.74 -10.28 -6.27
N PRO A 50 -3.22 -9.05 -5.95
CA PRO A 50 -2.78 -7.86 -6.66
C PRO A 50 -1.33 -7.56 -6.35
N VAL A 51 -0.62 -6.94 -7.31
CA VAL A 51 0.81 -6.60 -7.19
C VAL A 51 1.07 -5.12 -7.39
N TRP A 52 1.83 -4.55 -6.48
CA TRP A 52 2.48 -3.25 -6.59
C TRP A 52 3.76 -3.27 -5.77
N LEU A 53 4.66 -2.33 -5.97
CA LEU A 53 5.93 -2.31 -5.23
C LEU A 53 6.16 -0.95 -4.57
N MET A 54 6.52 -0.95 -3.30
CA MET A 54 6.98 0.25 -2.60
C MET A 54 8.16 0.87 -3.37
N ARG A 55 8.11 2.19 -3.60
CA ARG A 55 9.09 2.93 -4.41
C ARG A 55 9.20 2.43 -5.86
N GLN A 56 8.11 1.89 -6.44
CA GLN A 56 8.06 1.44 -7.84
C GLN A 56 8.39 2.58 -8.84
N ALA A 57 8.01 3.82 -8.53
CA ALA A 57 8.45 5.00 -9.23
C ALA A 57 9.76 5.52 -8.60
N GLY A 58 10.87 5.47 -9.33
CA GLY A 58 12.14 5.86 -8.74
C GLY A 58 13.37 5.53 -9.58
N ARG A 59 14.54 5.55 -8.94
CA ARG A 59 15.86 5.50 -9.58
C ARG A 59 16.15 4.26 -10.44
N ALA A 60 15.42 3.17 -10.25
CA ALA A 60 15.53 2.00 -11.13
C ALA A 60 15.04 2.29 -12.55
N LEU A 61 14.08 3.23 -12.73
CA LEU A 61 13.48 3.55 -14.02
C LEU A 61 14.35 4.56 -14.80
N PRO A 62 14.68 4.30 -16.08
CA PRO A 62 15.39 5.25 -16.92
C PRO A 62 14.60 6.54 -17.15
N GLU A 63 13.28 6.46 -17.30
CA GLU A 63 12.38 7.62 -17.45
C GLU A 63 12.46 8.56 -16.24
N TYR A 64 12.47 8.00 -15.05
CA TYR A 64 12.65 8.79 -13.83
C TYR A 64 14.02 9.47 -13.80
N ARG A 65 15.10 8.74 -14.15
CA ARG A 65 16.45 9.33 -14.20
C ARG A 65 16.54 10.49 -15.19
N ALA A 66 15.93 10.36 -16.37
CA ALA A 66 15.87 11.45 -17.35
C ALA A 66 15.14 12.70 -16.83
N LEU A 67 14.10 12.54 -16.01
CA LEU A 67 13.45 13.68 -15.36
C LEU A 67 14.34 14.28 -14.25
N LYS A 68 15.06 13.43 -13.51
CA LYS A 68 15.99 13.87 -12.45
C LYS A 68 17.19 14.67 -12.97
N GLU A 69 17.57 14.52 -14.23
CA GLU A 69 18.61 15.35 -14.86
C GLU A 69 18.15 16.81 -15.05
N LYS A 70 16.84 17.03 -15.17
CA LYS A 70 16.23 18.35 -15.44
C LYS A 70 15.58 19.00 -14.23
N HIS A 71 15.23 18.23 -13.22
CA HIS A 71 14.45 18.67 -12.07
C HIS A 71 15.03 18.14 -10.77
N THR A 72 14.99 18.95 -9.71
CA THR A 72 15.27 18.48 -8.36
C THR A 72 14.18 17.51 -7.89
N PHE A 73 14.45 16.74 -6.82
CA PHE A 73 13.44 15.86 -6.26
C PHE A 73 12.21 16.65 -5.76
N LEU A 74 12.43 17.77 -5.08
CA LEU A 74 11.33 18.60 -4.60
C LEU A 74 10.50 19.19 -5.75
N GLN A 75 11.13 19.62 -6.86
CA GLN A 75 10.41 20.05 -8.04
C GLN A 75 9.53 18.94 -8.63
N LEU A 76 10.03 17.69 -8.67
CA LEU A 76 9.22 16.55 -9.12
C LEU A 76 8.02 16.28 -8.21
N VAL A 77 8.17 16.45 -6.89
CA VAL A 77 7.09 16.24 -5.92
C VAL A 77 6.09 17.39 -5.90
N GLN A 78 6.59 18.64 -5.97
CA GLN A 78 5.78 19.85 -5.80
C GLN A 78 5.11 20.35 -7.08
N THR A 79 5.44 19.77 -8.25
CA THR A 79 4.79 20.10 -9.53
C THR A 79 3.79 18.98 -9.85
N PRO A 80 2.48 19.25 -9.82
CA PRO A 80 1.43 18.23 -9.97
C PRO A 80 1.58 17.36 -11.23
N GLU A 81 1.93 17.96 -12.36
CA GLU A 81 2.10 17.28 -13.65
C GLU A 81 3.31 16.36 -13.65
N LEU A 82 4.40 16.77 -13.00
CA LEU A 82 5.61 15.96 -12.87
C LEU A 82 5.40 14.81 -11.88
N ALA A 83 4.73 15.06 -10.76
CA ALA A 83 4.39 14.01 -9.80
C ALA A 83 3.46 12.96 -10.44
N ALA A 84 2.48 13.41 -11.24
CA ALA A 84 1.60 12.52 -12.00
C ALA A 84 2.38 11.70 -13.02
N GLU A 85 3.24 12.34 -13.83
CA GLU A 85 4.07 11.65 -14.81
C GLU A 85 4.93 10.57 -14.17
N VAL A 86 5.65 10.90 -13.08
CA VAL A 86 6.51 9.93 -12.37
C VAL A 86 5.68 8.77 -11.79
N THR A 87 4.51 9.06 -11.23
CA THR A 87 3.59 8.03 -10.71
C THR A 87 3.17 7.03 -11.79
N LEU A 88 2.94 7.50 -13.02
CA LEU A 88 2.43 6.69 -14.12
C LEU A 88 3.51 5.90 -14.87
N GLN A 89 4.78 6.26 -14.74
CA GLN A 89 5.89 5.57 -15.42
C GLN A 89 5.92 4.05 -15.15
N PRO A 90 5.91 3.57 -13.89
CA PRO A 90 5.93 2.13 -13.61
C PRO A 90 4.64 1.44 -14.04
N ILE A 91 3.50 2.14 -14.04
CA ILE A 91 2.22 1.59 -14.50
C ILE A 91 2.27 1.30 -15.99
N ARG A 92 2.75 2.25 -16.79
CA ARG A 92 2.93 2.06 -18.24
C ARG A 92 3.94 0.98 -18.60
N ARG A 93 4.97 0.80 -17.78
CA ARG A 93 6.04 -0.16 -18.04
C ARG A 93 5.72 -1.58 -17.60
N PHE A 94 5.12 -1.76 -16.44
CA PHE A 94 4.96 -3.06 -15.79
C PHE A 94 3.51 -3.46 -15.56
N ASP A 95 2.55 -2.57 -15.80
CA ASP A 95 1.12 -2.81 -15.60
C ASP A 95 0.79 -3.29 -14.17
N PHE A 96 1.31 -2.61 -13.15
CA PHE A 96 0.98 -2.87 -11.75
C PHE A 96 -0.52 -2.70 -11.46
N ASP A 97 -1.03 -3.42 -10.47
CA ASP A 97 -2.43 -3.34 -10.02
C ASP A 97 -2.68 -2.13 -9.09
N GLY A 98 -1.63 -1.58 -8.51
CA GLY A 98 -1.66 -0.39 -7.66
C GLY A 98 -0.66 0.67 -8.12
N ALA A 99 -1.11 1.92 -8.18
CA ALA A 99 -0.30 3.10 -8.45
C ALA A 99 -0.19 3.93 -7.17
N ILE A 100 1.01 3.97 -6.55
CA ILE A 100 1.23 4.84 -5.40
C ILE A 100 1.69 6.23 -5.86
N LEU A 101 1.06 7.28 -5.31
CA LEU A 101 1.46 8.67 -5.54
C LEU A 101 2.98 8.84 -5.39
N PHE A 102 3.63 9.48 -6.36
CA PHE A 102 5.02 9.90 -6.20
C PHE A 102 5.10 11.14 -5.31
N SER A 103 5.60 10.95 -4.09
CA SER A 103 5.76 11.98 -3.08
C SER A 103 6.84 11.54 -2.08
N ASP A 104 6.96 12.25 -0.94
CA ASP A 104 7.80 11.90 0.19
C ASP A 104 7.00 11.91 1.48
N ILE A 105 7.40 11.10 2.48
CA ILE A 105 6.75 11.12 3.80
C ILE A 105 6.95 12.46 4.52
N LEU A 106 8.05 13.16 4.25
CA LEU A 106 8.43 14.41 4.90
C LEU A 106 7.68 15.65 4.38
N VAL A 107 6.85 15.50 3.34
CA VAL A 107 5.96 16.61 2.93
C VAL A 107 5.02 17.03 4.07
N VAL A 108 4.70 16.12 4.99
CA VAL A 108 3.92 16.46 6.20
C VAL A 108 4.68 17.41 7.11
N ALA A 109 6.00 17.22 7.30
CA ALA A 109 6.83 18.15 8.05
C ALA A 109 6.90 19.51 7.36
N GLU A 110 7.05 19.54 6.02
CA GLU A 110 6.95 20.77 5.20
C GLU A 110 5.59 21.46 5.41
N GLY A 111 4.49 20.70 5.35
CA GLY A 111 3.15 21.20 5.59
C GLY A 111 2.97 21.82 6.98
N LEU A 112 3.64 21.27 7.98
CA LEU A 112 3.70 21.81 9.35
C LEU A 112 4.59 23.04 9.50
N GLY A 113 5.39 23.41 8.47
CA GLY A 113 6.29 24.55 8.47
C GLY A 113 7.75 24.19 8.70
N GLN A 114 8.09 22.94 8.98
CA GLN A 114 9.48 22.49 9.07
C GLN A 114 9.93 21.94 7.71
N LYS A 115 10.51 22.80 6.88
CA LYS A 115 10.98 22.43 5.55
C LYS A 115 12.18 21.47 5.62
N TYR A 116 12.44 20.79 4.52
CA TYR A 116 13.58 19.89 4.38
C TYR A 116 14.24 20.01 3.01
N GLN A 117 15.48 19.57 2.92
CA GLN A 117 16.24 19.54 1.68
C GLN A 117 17.09 18.28 1.57
N PHE A 118 17.51 17.97 0.35
CA PHE A 118 18.45 16.88 0.11
C PHE A 118 19.85 17.44 0.02
N ARG A 119 20.79 16.87 0.78
CA ARG A 119 22.20 17.25 0.75
C ARG A 119 22.86 16.76 -0.54
N ASP A 120 23.85 17.49 -1.06
CA ASP A 120 24.59 17.13 -2.28
C ASP A 120 25.23 15.74 -2.19
N ARG A 121 25.73 15.37 -1.02
CA ARG A 121 26.34 14.04 -0.75
C ARG A 121 25.33 12.97 -0.36
N GLY A 122 24.05 13.24 -0.53
CA GLY A 122 22.94 12.37 -0.12
C GLY A 122 22.52 12.56 1.34
N GLY A 123 21.31 12.09 1.66
CA GLY A 123 20.65 12.30 2.94
C GLY A 123 19.71 13.50 2.96
N ILE A 124 18.95 13.60 4.03
CA ILE A 124 17.92 14.62 4.26
C ILE A 124 18.38 15.51 5.39
N GLU A 125 18.10 16.81 5.29
CA GLU A 125 18.34 17.82 6.30
C GLU A 125 17.08 18.64 6.52
N MET A 126 16.64 18.75 7.79
CA MET A 126 15.52 19.59 8.19
C MET A 126 16.01 21.03 8.41
N GLU A 127 15.17 22.01 8.11
CA GLU A 127 15.48 23.46 8.23
C GLU A 127 15.84 23.86 9.66
N PHE A 128 15.18 23.25 10.64
CA PHE A 128 15.46 23.45 12.07
C PHE A 128 15.20 22.16 12.87
N LEU A 129 15.61 22.12 14.13
CA LEU A 129 15.45 20.97 15.01
C LEU A 129 14.35 21.22 16.04
N LEU A 130 13.55 20.21 16.34
CA LEU A 130 12.60 20.24 17.44
C LEU A 130 13.32 19.83 18.75
N LYS A 131 13.65 20.81 19.61
CA LYS A 131 14.40 20.59 20.87
C LYS A 131 13.60 20.97 22.11
N SER A 132 12.57 21.77 21.97
CA SER A 132 11.80 22.36 23.07
C SER A 132 10.31 22.42 22.77
N ALA A 133 9.51 22.69 23.80
CA ALA A 133 8.10 22.96 23.63
C ALA A 133 7.82 24.16 22.70
N ALA A 134 8.68 25.19 22.75
CA ALA A 134 8.55 26.33 21.85
C ALA A 134 8.72 25.96 20.39
N ASP A 135 9.66 25.05 20.06
CA ASP A 135 9.84 24.57 18.68
C ASP A 135 8.63 23.75 18.20
N VAL A 136 8.04 22.94 19.09
CA VAL A 136 6.83 22.17 18.77
C VAL A 136 5.64 23.09 18.54
N GLU A 137 5.54 24.21 19.26
CA GLU A 137 4.46 25.19 19.05
C GLU A 137 4.56 25.91 17.70
N LEU A 138 5.74 26.00 17.08
CA LEU A 138 5.90 26.55 15.73
C LEU A 138 5.23 25.70 14.62
N LEU A 139 4.88 24.46 14.92
CA LEU A 139 4.26 23.55 13.94
C LEU A 139 2.77 23.94 13.73
N GLU A 140 2.45 24.36 12.52
CA GLU A 140 1.14 24.86 12.13
C GLU A 140 0.28 23.78 11.48
N VAL A 141 -0.48 23.06 12.29
CA VAL A 141 -1.31 21.92 11.83
C VAL A 141 -2.37 22.37 10.82
N GLU A 142 -3.03 23.51 11.02
CA GLU A 142 -4.11 23.98 10.16
C GLU A 142 -3.64 24.39 8.77
N ALA A 143 -2.35 24.72 8.61
CA ALA A 143 -1.77 25.11 7.33
C ALA A 143 -1.41 23.91 6.43
N VAL A 144 -1.43 22.66 6.94
CA VAL A 144 -0.98 21.46 6.23
C VAL A 144 -1.70 21.27 4.90
N VAL A 145 -3.03 21.37 4.91
CA VAL A 145 -3.85 21.15 3.69
C VAL A 145 -3.57 22.21 2.64
N GLU A 146 -3.45 23.46 3.03
CA GLU A 146 -3.15 24.56 2.12
C GLU A 146 -1.75 24.43 1.52
N ARG A 147 -0.74 24.21 2.36
CA ARG A 147 0.66 24.09 1.91
C ARG A 147 0.90 22.89 1.01
N LEU A 148 0.12 21.81 1.18
CA LEU A 148 0.25 20.58 0.39
C LEU A 148 -0.76 20.48 -0.78
N GLN A 149 -1.34 21.60 -1.23
CA GLN A 149 -2.31 21.64 -2.35
C GLN A 149 -1.75 21.07 -3.65
N TYR A 150 -0.43 21.06 -3.84
CA TYR A 150 0.18 20.44 -5.02
C TYR A 150 -0.08 18.91 -5.07
N VAL A 151 -0.18 18.24 -3.91
CA VAL A 151 -0.58 16.84 -3.84
C VAL A 151 -2.04 16.66 -4.24
N ALA A 152 -2.94 17.50 -3.68
CA ALA A 152 -4.36 17.47 -4.02
C ALA A 152 -4.61 17.72 -5.52
N LYS A 153 -3.77 18.53 -6.18
CA LYS A 153 -3.82 18.78 -7.63
C LYS A 153 -3.26 17.62 -8.47
N ALA A 154 -2.23 16.91 -7.98
CA ALA A 154 -1.63 15.78 -8.70
C ALA A 154 -2.56 14.56 -8.74
N LEU A 155 -3.28 14.26 -7.65
CA LEU A 155 -4.11 13.07 -7.53
C LEU A 155 -5.22 12.95 -8.58
N PRO A 156 -6.02 13.98 -8.90
CA PRO A 156 -6.99 13.91 -9.98
C PRO A 156 -6.38 13.67 -11.36
N LEU A 157 -5.18 14.22 -11.64
CA LEU A 157 -4.46 13.98 -12.90
C LEU A 157 -4.09 12.49 -13.02
N ILE A 158 -3.55 11.91 -11.94
CA ILE A 158 -3.21 10.48 -11.90
C ILE A 158 -4.49 9.64 -12.04
N LYS A 159 -5.53 9.94 -11.25
CA LYS A 159 -6.80 9.20 -11.27
C LYS A 159 -7.42 9.16 -12.67
N SER A 160 -7.44 10.31 -13.34
CA SER A 160 -7.95 10.42 -14.72
C SER A 160 -7.14 9.55 -15.69
N ALA A 161 -5.80 9.59 -15.60
CA ALA A 161 -4.92 8.81 -16.47
C ALA A 161 -5.02 7.30 -16.22
N LEU A 162 -5.27 6.86 -14.98
CA LEU A 162 -5.50 5.46 -14.63
C LEU A 162 -6.83 4.92 -15.18
N GLY A 163 -7.81 5.79 -15.48
CA GLY A 163 -9.06 5.43 -16.12
C GLY A 163 -9.88 4.38 -15.33
N GLY A 164 -9.77 4.33 -14.01
CA GLY A 164 -10.47 3.38 -13.15
C GLY A 164 -9.98 1.93 -13.21
N ARG A 165 -8.91 1.64 -13.96
CA ARG A 165 -8.36 0.29 -14.13
C ARG A 165 -7.45 -0.15 -13.01
N THR A 166 -6.62 0.75 -12.47
CA THR A 166 -5.58 0.52 -11.46
C THR A 166 -5.97 1.25 -10.17
N ALA A 167 -5.73 0.64 -9.01
CA ALA A 167 -5.98 1.28 -7.72
C ALA A 167 -4.98 2.42 -7.48
N LEU A 168 -5.47 3.58 -7.04
CA LEU A 168 -4.63 4.72 -6.67
C LEU A 168 -4.40 4.72 -5.15
N LEU A 169 -3.13 4.64 -4.75
CA LEU A 169 -2.73 4.65 -3.35
C LEU A 169 -2.20 6.03 -2.96
N GLY A 170 -2.78 6.57 -1.88
CA GLY A 170 -2.19 7.66 -1.12
C GLY A 170 -1.33 7.13 0.03
N PHE A 171 -0.55 8.00 0.68
CA PHE A 171 0.26 7.58 1.82
C PHE A 171 0.72 8.74 2.70
N SER A 172 1.20 8.38 3.89
CA SER A 172 1.94 9.26 4.79
C SER A 172 2.96 8.46 5.60
N GLY A 173 3.94 9.14 6.18
CA GLY A 173 4.71 8.59 7.29
C GLY A 173 3.85 8.47 8.55
N SER A 174 4.15 7.50 9.42
CA SER A 174 3.57 7.43 10.75
C SER A 174 4.05 8.61 11.61
N PRO A 175 3.31 9.02 12.64
CA PRO A 175 3.76 10.05 13.57
C PRO A 175 5.12 9.75 14.19
N TRP A 176 5.39 8.50 14.59
CA TRP A 176 6.69 8.10 15.13
C TRP A 176 7.83 8.27 14.12
N THR A 177 7.64 7.80 12.89
CA THR A 177 8.64 7.96 11.83
C THR A 177 8.90 9.43 11.53
N LEU A 178 7.88 10.26 11.43
CA LEU A 178 8.01 11.71 11.22
C LEU A 178 8.72 12.39 12.39
N ALA A 179 8.32 12.10 13.63
CA ALA A 179 8.96 12.64 14.83
C ALA A 179 10.47 12.38 14.85
N ASN A 180 10.89 11.16 14.47
CA ASN A 180 12.30 10.82 14.40
C ASN A 180 13.08 11.73 13.43
N PHE A 181 12.59 11.91 12.18
CA PHE A 181 13.24 12.81 11.23
C PHE A 181 13.26 14.25 11.71
N MET A 182 12.17 14.74 12.28
CA MET A 182 11.99 16.13 12.72
C MET A 182 12.84 16.49 13.93
N VAL A 183 12.98 15.56 14.89
CA VAL A 183 13.78 15.74 16.12
C VAL A 183 15.27 15.50 15.85
N GLU A 184 15.63 14.53 15.02
CA GLU A 184 17.03 14.27 14.64
C GLU A 184 17.57 15.34 13.68
N GLY A 185 16.70 16.00 12.92
CA GLY A 185 17.08 17.00 11.93
C GLY A 185 17.38 16.40 10.56
N GLY A 186 16.87 15.21 10.29
CA GLY A 186 17.02 14.54 9.00
C GLY A 186 17.25 13.05 9.11
N GLY A 187 17.77 12.45 8.02
CA GLY A 187 18.13 11.04 8.01
C GLY A 187 19.46 10.79 8.70
N VAL A 188 19.46 9.98 9.74
CA VAL A 188 20.63 9.61 10.54
C VAL A 188 20.79 8.10 10.62
N LYS A 189 21.96 7.62 11.03
CA LYS A 189 22.22 6.18 11.20
C LYS A 189 21.48 5.61 12.41
N GLU A 190 21.43 6.40 13.50
CA GLU A 190 20.80 6.03 14.76
C GLU A 190 19.83 7.14 15.19
N TYR A 191 18.57 6.76 15.41
CA TYR A 191 17.50 7.66 15.82
C TYR A 191 17.36 7.64 17.35
N SER A 192 18.26 8.36 18.06
CA SER A 192 18.34 8.33 19.51
C SER A 192 17.59 9.46 20.21
N LYS A 193 17.47 10.64 19.58
CA LYS A 193 16.87 11.82 20.21
C LYS A 193 15.37 11.69 20.39
N ALA A 194 14.65 11.17 19.39
CA ALA A 194 13.21 10.93 19.53
C ALA A 194 12.92 9.89 20.62
N LYS A 195 13.75 8.84 20.74
CA LYS A 195 13.66 7.88 21.85
C LYS A 195 13.98 8.54 23.19
N ALA A 196 15.02 9.35 23.26
CA ALA A 196 15.34 10.08 24.48
C ALA A 196 14.17 10.98 24.91
N LEU A 197 13.55 11.71 23.97
CA LEU A 197 12.36 12.51 24.23
C LEU A 197 11.20 11.64 24.76
N PHE A 198 10.93 10.50 24.13
CA PHE A 198 9.91 9.56 24.55
C PHE A 198 10.08 9.07 25.98
N TYR A 199 11.34 8.84 26.44
CA TYR A 199 11.62 8.38 27.80
C TYR A 199 11.72 9.51 28.82
N SER A 200 12.30 10.65 28.46
CA SER A 200 12.68 11.70 29.41
C SER A 200 11.63 12.80 29.57
N ASP A 201 10.81 13.09 28.54
CA ASP A 201 9.76 14.11 28.56
C ASP A 201 8.51 13.63 27.84
N ARG A 202 7.74 12.81 28.52
CA ARG A 202 6.47 12.25 28.00
C ARG A 202 5.46 13.33 27.63
N GLN A 203 5.48 14.47 28.30
CA GLN A 203 4.53 15.54 28.02
C GLN A 203 4.88 16.24 26.71
N LEU A 204 6.13 16.57 26.49
CA LEU A 204 6.57 17.15 25.21
C LEU A 204 6.42 16.15 24.07
N PHE A 205 6.76 14.89 24.29
CA PHE A 205 6.54 13.83 23.31
C PHE A 205 5.06 13.74 22.90
N SER A 206 4.15 13.68 23.86
CA SER A 206 2.70 13.60 23.54
C SER A 206 2.21 14.79 22.75
N ARG A 207 2.64 16.01 23.10
CA ARG A 207 2.27 17.23 22.34
C ARG A 207 2.76 17.17 20.89
N LEU A 208 3.98 16.70 20.65
CA LEU A 208 4.50 16.52 19.30
C LEU A 208 3.68 15.48 18.54
N MET A 209 3.43 14.33 19.17
CA MET A 209 2.70 13.24 18.53
C MET A 209 1.23 13.59 18.24
N GLU A 210 0.57 14.36 19.09
CA GLU A 210 -0.77 14.89 18.85
C GLU A 210 -0.81 15.80 17.61
N LYS A 211 0.13 16.73 17.49
CA LYS A 211 0.25 17.61 16.32
C LYS A 211 0.50 16.79 15.04
N LEU A 212 1.42 15.83 15.09
CA LEU A 212 1.72 14.95 13.96
C LEU A 212 0.53 14.07 13.56
N THR A 213 -0.15 13.48 14.54
CA THR A 213 -1.35 12.67 14.33
C THR A 213 -2.43 13.46 13.61
N ARG A 214 -2.69 14.68 14.07
CA ARG A 214 -3.67 15.58 13.44
C ARG A 214 -3.24 16.00 12.03
N ALA A 215 -1.97 16.36 11.85
CA ALA A 215 -1.43 16.74 10.54
C ALA A 215 -1.52 15.59 9.52
N VAL A 216 -1.12 14.37 9.91
CA VAL A 216 -1.23 13.17 9.08
C VAL A 216 -2.70 12.86 8.75
N THR A 217 -3.61 13.00 9.72
CA THR A 217 -5.05 12.79 9.50
C THR A 217 -5.58 13.77 8.45
N LEU A 218 -5.29 15.06 8.58
CA LEU A 218 -5.72 16.08 7.60
C LEU A 218 -5.12 15.81 6.21
N TYR A 219 -3.85 15.44 6.15
CA TYR A 219 -3.18 15.14 4.90
C TYR A 219 -3.74 13.88 4.20
N LEU A 220 -4.02 12.82 4.95
CA LEU A 220 -4.65 11.62 4.38
C LEU A 220 -6.10 11.87 3.98
N GLN A 221 -6.86 12.65 4.77
CA GLN A 221 -8.22 13.04 4.40
C GLN A 221 -8.23 13.83 3.09
N MET A 222 -7.32 14.79 2.93
CA MET A 222 -7.17 15.53 1.66
C MET A 222 -6.89 14.60 0.48
N GLN A 223 -6.07 13.55 0.65
CA GLN A 223 -5.81 12.58 -0.40
C GLN A 223 -7.05 11.73 -0.71
N ILE A 224 -7.82 11.34 0.31
CA ILE A 224 -9.09 10.60 0.15
C ILE A 224 -10.09 11.46 -0.63
N ASP A 225 -10.27 12.73 -0.23
CA ASP A 225 -11.16 13.67 -0.91
C ASP A 225 -10.73 13.95 -2.36
N SER A 226 -9.44 13.82 -2.65
CA SER A 226 -8.86 13.91 -4.00
C SER A 226 -8.96 12.61 -4.81
N GLY A 227 -9.56 11.56 -4.24
CA GLY A 227 -9.98 10.36 -4.97
C GLY A 227 -9.04 9.17 -4.91
N VAL A 228 -8.15 9.04 -3.93
CA VAL A 228 -7.39 7.80 -3.72
C VAL A 228 -8.32 6.65 -3.33
N ASP A 229 -7.94 5.43 -3.69
CA ASP A 229 -8.71 4.22 -3.42
C ASP A 229 -8.28 3.51 -2.13
N VAL A 230 -7.03 3.72 -1.72
CA VAL A 230 -6.40 3.12 -0.54
C VAL A 230 -5.40 4.12 0.02
N VAL A 231 -5.16 4.10 1.32
CA VAL A 231 -4.05 4.86 1.93
C VAL A 231 -3.11 3.94 2.69
N GLN A 232 -1.83 4.29 2.72
CA GLN A 232 -0.81 3.56 3.48
C GLN A 232 -0.10 4.46 4.48
N LEU A 233 0.01 4.00 5.73
CA LEU A 233 0.88 4.58 6.76
C LEU A 233 2.20 3.82 6.78
N PHE A 234 3.30 4.56 6.62
CA PHE A 234 4.66 4.02 6.69
C PHE A 234 5.29 4.28 8.04
N ASP A 235 5.35 3.27 8.90
CA ASP A 235 6.15 3.28 10.10
C ASP A 235 7.52 2.64 9.87
N SER A 236 8.34 3.33 9.07
CA SER A 236 9.66 2.83 8.65
C SER A 236 10.66 2.71 9.80
N LEU A 237 10.37 3.31 10.93
CA LEU A 237 11.20 3.33 12.14
C LEU A 237 10.54 2.68 13.36
N GLY A 238 9.40 1.98 13.19
CA GLY A 238 8.70 1.29 14.28
C GLY A 238 9.59 0.33 15.06
N GLY A 239 10.42 -0.45 14.36
CA GLY A 239 11.37 -1.38 14.97
C GLY A 239 12.54 -0.74 15.72
N THR A 240 12.60 0.59 15.81
CA THR A 240 13.55 1.28 16.73
C THR A 240 13.03 1.32 18.16
N LEU A 241 11.73 1.13 18.37
CA LEU A 241 11.11 0.98 19.69
C LEU A 241 11.31 -0.45 20.20
N SER A 242 11.38 -0.60 21.53
CA SER A 242 11.32 -1.92 22.15
C SER A 242 9.92 -2.51 22.05
N ASP A 243 9.78 -3.80 22.31
CA ASP A 243 8.51 -4.51 22.25
C ASP A 243 7.42 -3.81 23.10
N GLY A 244 7.70 -3.53 24.37
CA GLY A 244 6.75 -2.86 25.26
C GLY A 244 6.53 -1.35 24.99
N ASP A 245 7.36 -0.73 24.16
CA ASP A 245 7.26 0.70 23.83
C ASP A 245 6.57 0.96 22.48
N PHE A 246 6.43 -0.05 21.64
CA PHE A 246 5.80 0.11 20.31
C PHE A 246 4.35 0.58 20.42
N GLY A 247 3.57 -0.03 21.30
CA GLY A 247 2.18 0.35 21.58
C GLY A 247 2.06 1.87 21.86
N PRO A 248 2.62 2.36 23.00
CA PRO A 248 2.51 3.78 23.39
C PRO A 248 3.35 4.74 22.54
N GLY A 249 4.41 4.28 21.87
CA GLY A 249 5.31 5.11 21.06
C GLY A 249 4.82 5.30 19.63
N SER A 250 4.16 4.32 19.05
CA SER A 250 3.75 4.37 17.64
C SER A 250 2.30 3.91 17.40
N ALA A 251 1.93 2.69 17.79
CA ALA A 251 0.67 2.09 17.37
C ALA A 251 -0.58 2.89 17.77
N VAL A 252 -0.60 3.45 18.99
CA VAL A 252 -1.73 4.27 19.49
C VAL A 252 -2.01 5.47 18.60
N TRP A 253 -0.99 6.09 18.05
CA TRP A 253 -1.11 7.27 17.18
C TRP A 253 -1.61 6.90 15.78
N MET A 254 -1.19 5.75 15.25
CA MET A 254 -1.73 5.21 14.00
C MET A 254 -3.20 4.80 14.17
N LYS A 255 -3.57 4.20 15.31
CA LYS A 255 -4.95 3.86 15.68
C LYS A 255 -5.84 5.10 15.65
N GLU A 256 -5.39 6.22 16.23
CA GLU A 256 -6.13 7.47 16.24
C GLU A 256 -6.36 8.03 14.83
N ILE A 257 -5.34 8.00 13.97
CA ILE A 257 -5.45 8.39 12.55
C ILE A 257 -6.51 7.54 11.86
N ILE A 258 -6.38 6.21 11.93
CA ILE A 258 -7.27 5.27 11.23
C ILE A 258 -8.72 5.45 11.68
N ARG A 259 -8.93 5.61 13.00
CA ARG A 259 -10.25 5.91 13.56
C ARG A 259 -10.84 7.19 13.00
N SER A 260 -10.02 8.22 12.85
CA SER A 260 -10.44 9.54 12.36
C SER A 260 -10.82 9.54 10.87
N LEU A 261 -10.25 8.64 10.06
CA LEU A 261 -10.58 8.45 8.64
C LEU A 261 -11.92 7.71 8.42
N LYS A 262 -12.55 7.18 9.48
CA LYS A 262 -13.92 6.61 9.49
C LYS A 262 -14.18 5.51 8.45
N GLY A 263 -13.16 4.77 8.06
CA GLY A 263 -13.31 3.65 7.12
C GLY A 263 -13.73 4.04 5.70
N GLN A 264 -13.45 5.27 5.27
CA GLN A 264 -13.80 5.76 3.93
C GLN A 264 -13.06 4.98 2.81
N VAL A 265 -11.83 4.58 3.08
CA VAL A 265 -11.01 3.72 2.20
C VAL A 265 -10.24 2.71 3.06
N PRO A 266 -9.79 1.58 2.49
CA PRO A 266 -8.89 0.67 3.20
C PRO A 266 -7.59 1.37 3.60
N VAL A 267 -7.10 1.05 4.80
CA VAL A 267 -5.81 1.53 5.31
C VAL A 267 -4.83 0.36 5.41
N ILE A 268 -3.64 0.55 4.86
CA ILE A 268 -2.50 -0.36 5.00
C ILE A 268 -1.54 0.26 6.03
N VAL A 269 -1.12 -0.50 7.03
CA VAL A 269 -0.04 -0.11 7.94
C VAL A 269 1.19 -0.93 7.66
N PHE A 270 2.32 -0.29 7.38
CA PHE A 270 3.61 -0.94 7.24
C PHE A 270 4.53 -0.52 8.38
N ALA A 271 4.84 -1.43 9.30
CA ALA A 271 5.74 -1.21 10.43
C ALA A 271 7.00 -2.07 10.28
N LYS A 272 8.08 -1.44 9.83
CA LYS A 272 9.34 -2.14 9.57
C LYS A 272 10.04 -2.55 10.86
N GLY A 273 10.47 -3.81 10.94
CA GLY A 273 11.21 -4.35 12.09
C GLY A 273 10.32 -4.64 13.31
N VAL A 274 9.02 -4.59 13.15
CA VAL A 274 8.03 -4.89 14.21
C VAL A 274 7.48 -6.29 13.96
N HIS A 275 8.02 -7.27 14.69
CA HIS A 275 7.70 -8.68 14.47
C HIS A 275 7.05 -9.37 15.69
N GLY A 276 6.97 -8.70 16.83
CA GLY A 276 6.33 -9.20 18.06
C GLY A 276 4.95 -8.58 18.34
N ASN A 277 4.72 -7.36 17.89
CA ASN A 277 3.55 -6.55 18.27
C ASN A 277 2.37 -6.69 17.29
N TRP A 278 2.04 -7.91 16.87
CA TRP A 278 0.92 -8.14 15.94
C TRP A 278 -0.43 -7.70 16.52
N ASP A 279 -0.63 -7.86 17.82
CA ASP A 279 -1.86 -7.43 18.51
C ASP A 279 -1.99 -5.90 18.46
N ASP A 280 -0.92 -5.15 18.79
CA ASP A 280 -0.92 -3.69 18.66
C ASP A 280 -1.20 -3.24 17.23
N LEU A 281 -0.61 -3.92 16.23
CA LEU A 281 -0.83 -3.61 14.82
C LEU A 281 -2.28 -3.91 14.38
N VAL A 282 -2.86 -5.02 14.81
CA VAL A 282 -4.27 -5.36 14.57
C VAL A 282 -5.19 -4.35 15.23
N GLU A 283 -4.87 -3.95 16.46
CA GLU A 283 -5.63 -2.95 17.21
C GLU A 283 -5.61 -1.54 16.59
N THR A 284 -4.67 -1.25 15.68
CA THR A 284 -4.72 0.01 14.91
C THR A 284 -6.01 0.13 14.09
N GLY A 285 -6.64 -0.99 13.73
CA GLY A 285 -7.83 -1.05 12.87
C GLY A 285 -7.50 -1.03 11.38
N ALA A 286 -6.23 -1.25 10.99
CA ALA A 286 -5.82 -1.37 9.61
C ALA A 286 -6.45 -2.59 8.93
N GLN A 287 -6.87 -2.45 7.67
CA GLN A 287 -7.39 -3.56 6.86
C GLN A 287 -6.29 -4.48 6.38
N VAL A 288 -5.06 -3.96 6.18
CA VAL A 288 -3.92 -4.74 5.71
C VAL A 288 -2.68 -4.37 6.52
N LEU A 289 -1.90 -5.37 6.93
CA LEU A 289 -0.61 -5.17 7.57
C LEU A 289 0.52 -5.49 6.59
N GLY A 290 1.37 -4.48 6.35
CA GLY A 290 2.58 -4.64 5.54
C GLY A 290 3.71 -5.26 6.37
N VAL A 291 4.36 -6.26 5.82
CA VAL A 291 5.37 -7.09 6.48
C VAL A 291 6.70 -6.94 5.76
N ASP A 292 7.78 -6.72 6.48
CA ASP A 292 9.12 -6.72 5.90
C ASP A 292 9.65 -8.14 5.64
N TRP A 293 10.80 -8.23 4.99
CA TRP A 293 11.37 -9.51 4.50
C TRP A 293 12.04 -10.38 5.57
N ASN A 294 12.11 -9.90 6.83
CA ASN A 294 12.87 -10.60 7.89
C ASN A 294 12.04 -11.69 8.61
N ILE A 295 10.80 -11.90 8.21
CA ILE A 295 9.90 -12.91 8.78
C ILE A 295 9.14 -13.64 7.67
N ARG A 296 8.72 -14.87 7.90
CA ARG A 296 7.88 -15.61 6.93
C ARG A 296 6.46 -15.07 6.94
N LEU A 297 5.97 -14.65 5.76
CA LEU A 297 4.64 -14.08 5.61
C LEU A 297 3.52 -15.06 6.04
N LYS A 298 3.70 -16.34 5.75
CA LYS A 298 2.77 -17.40 6.16
C LYS A 298 2.61 -17.47 7.68
N ASP A 299 3.70 -17.35 8.43
CA ASP A 299 3.67 -17.42 9.89
C ASP A 299 2.93 -16.20 10.46
N VAL A 300 3.19 -15.01 9.91
CA VAL A 300 2.43 -13.79 10.23
C VAL A 300 0.94 -13.98 9.93
N ARG A 301 0.59 -14.50 8.74
CA ARG A 301 -0.80 -14.77 8.37
C ARG A 301 -1.53 -15.66 9.38
N CYS A 302 -0.84 -16.65 9.94
CA CYS A 302 -1.42 -17.56 10.94
C CYS A 302 -1.72 -16.86 12.28
N CYS A 303 -0.98 -15.80 12.62
CA CYS A 303 -1.18 -15.03 13.86
C CYS A 303 -2.29 -13.96 13.73
N LEU A 304 -2.70 -13.60 12.52
CA LEU A 304 -3.64 -12.50 12.29
C LEU A 304 -5.09 -12.99 12.14
N PRO A 305 -6.08 -12.17 12.54
CA PRO A 305 -7.48 -12.42 12.23
C PRO A 305 -7.71 -12.58 10.72
N LYS A 306 -8.67 -13.44 10.32
CA LYS A 306 -8.98 -13.66 8.89
C LYS A 306 -9.45 -12.41 8.15
N ALA A 307 -9.99 -11.44 8.88
CA ALA A 307 -10.47 -10.18 8.33
C ALA A 307 -9.36 -9.14 8.08
N VAL A 308 -8.13 -9.40 8.55
CA VAL A 308 -6.97 -8.52 8.35
C VAL A 308 -6.08 -9.13 7.26
N GLY A 309 -5.88 -8.40 6.18
CA GLY A 309 -4.99 -8.80 5.09
C GLY A 309 -3.51 -8.63 5.42
N VAL A 310 -2.65 -9.19 4.58
CA VAL A 310 -1.20 -9.02 4.68
C VAL A 310 -0.64 -8.51 3.36
N GLN A 311 0.34 -7.62 3.44
CA GLN A 311 1.07 -7.12 2.28
C GLN A 311 2.55 -7.46 2.40
N GLY A 312 3.11 -7.97 1.35
CA GLY A 312 4.55 -8.24 1.27
C GLY A 312 4.82 -9.62 0.67
N ASN A 313 6.01 -10.17 0.97
CA ASN A 313 7.16 -9.53 1.65
C ASN A 313 8.47 -10.02 1.01
N LEU A 314 8.49 -10.04 -0.33
CA LEU A 314 9.68 -10.51 -1.05
C LEU A 314 10.90 -9.63 -0.70
N ASP A 315 12.08 -10.25 -0.51
CA ASP A 315 13.31 -9.50 -0.26
C ASP A 315 13.62 -8.55 -1.44
N PRO A 316 13.71 -7.24 -1.20
CA PRO A 316 13.95 -6.26 -2.28
C PRO A 316 15.24 -6.49 -3.05
N PHE A 317 16.28 -7.04 -2.40
CA PHE A 317 17.58 -7.24 -3.04
C PHE A 317 17.58 -8.37 -4.07
N LEU A 318 16.58 -9.25 -4.08
CA LEU A 318 16.39 -10.22 -5.17
C LEU A 318 16.26 -9.53 -6.53
N LEU A 319 15.71 -8.31 -6.58
CA LEU A 319 15.60 -7.53 -7.82
C LEU A 319 16.96 -7.09 -8.41
N THR A 320 18.05 -7.25 -7.67
CA THR A 320 19.41 -7.01 -8.16
C THR A 320 20.07 -8.26 -8.77
N THR A 321 19.40 -9.40 -8.69
CA THR A 321 19.91 -10.73 -9.13
C THR A 321 19.53 -11.03 -10.58
N THR A 322 18.99 -12.22 -10.85
CA THR A 322 18.54 -12.66 -12.19
C THR A 322 17.04 -12.94 -12.23
N PRO A 323 16.41 -12.90 -13.41
CA PRO A 323 14.99 -13.23 -13.56
C PRO A 323 14.61 -14.60 -13.00
N GLU A 324 15.45 -15.63 -13.21
CA GLU A 324 15.18 -16.99 -12.76
C GLU A 324 15.09 -17.09 -11.24
N ILE A 325 15.98 -16.38 -10.52
CA ILE A 325 15.97 -16.32 -9.06
C ILE A 325 14.70 -15.64 -8.59
N VAL A 326 14.37 -14.49 -9.19
CA VAL A 326 13.16 -13.72 -8.83
C VAL A 326 11.88 -14.53 -9.09
N VAL A 327 11.77 -15.20 -10.23
CA VAL A 327 10.63 -16.08 -10.55
C VAL A 327 10.50 -17.20 -9.53
N ARG A 328 11.59 -17.89 -9.17
CA ARG A 328 11.59 -18.95 -8.17
C ARG A 328 11.09 -18.47 -6.80
N GLU A 329 11.65 -17.36 -6.29
CA GLU A 329 11.30 -16.85 -4.97
C GLU A 329 9.90 -16.23 -4.94
N THR A 330 9.48 -15.60 -6.04
CA THR A 330 8.11 -15.09 -6.20
C THR A 330 7.10 -16.23 -6.15
N ARG A 331 7.34 -17.32 -6.90
CA ARG A 331 6.48 -18.52 -6.86
C ARG A 331 6.44 -19.14 -5.48
N ARG A 332 7.59 -19.28 -4.82
CA ARG A 332 7.66 -19.82 -3.45
C ARG A 332 6.75 -19.04 -2.50
N LEU A 333 6.82 -17.70 -2.54
CA LEU A 333 5.98 -16.85 -1.68
C LEU A 333 4.49 -16.97 -2.03
N LEU A 334 4.14 -17.01 -3.32
CA LEU A 334 2.76 -17.21 -3.78
C LEU A 334 2.20 -18.56 -3.34
N ASP A 335 2.98 -19.63 -3.46
CA ASP A 335 2.60 -21.00 -3.04
C ASP A 335 2.43 -21.09 -1.52
N GLU A 336 3.33 -20.46 -0.75
CA GLU A 336 3.20 -20.38 0.72
C GLU A 336 1.91 -19.65 1.17
N MET A 337 1.45 -18.68 0.39
CA MET A 337 0.25 -17.88 0.66
C MET A 337 -1.01 -18.41 -0.03
N SER A 338 -0.90 -19.53 -0.77
CA SER A 338 -2.04 -20.10 -1.49
C SER A 338 -3.21 -20.41 -0.56
N GLY A 339 -4.41 -19.95 -0.94
CA GLY A 339 -5.63 -20.09 -0.15
C GLY A 339 -5.74 -19.15 1.06
N ALA A 340 -4.73 -18.32 1.33
CA ALA A 340 -4.80 -17.31 2.38
C ALA A 340 -5.58 -16.07 1.90
N PRO A 341 -6.58 -15.58 2.65
CA PRO A 341 -7.31 -14.38 2.26
C PRO A 341 -6.46 -13.12 2.44
N GLY A 342 -6.72 -12.12 1.61
CA GLY A 342 -6.20 -10.77 1.80
C GLY A 342 -4.70 -10.62 1.56
N HIS A 343 -4.10 -11.39 0.63
CA HIS A 343 -2.71 -11.20 0.24
C HIS A 343 -2.59 -10.12 -0.84
N VAL A 344 -1.85 -9.06 -0.54
CA VAL A 344 -1.37 -8.05 -1.50
C VAL A 344 0.12 -8.28 -1.72
N PHE A 345 0.51 -8.68 -2.93
CA PHE A 345 1.92 -8.95 -3.22
C PHE A 345 2.74 -7.65 -3.28
N ASN A 346 3.81 -7.61 -2.54
CA ASN A 346 4.78 -6.51 -2.52
C ASN A 346 6.17 -7.03 -2.12
N LEU A 347 7.17 -6.15 -2.16
CA LEU A 347 8.43 -6.36 -1.49
C LEU A 347 8.29 -6.08 0.01
N GLY A 348 9.21 -6.61 0.80
CA GLY A 348 9.32 -6.27 2.23
C GLY A 348 9.84 -4.85 2.51
N HIS A 349 10.25 -4.10 1.48
CA HIS A 349 10.62 -2.67 1.51
C HIS A 349 10.60 -2.11 0.09
N GLY A 350 11.08 -0.87 -0.10
CA GLY A 350 11.10 -0.23 -1.41
C GLY A 350 12.08 -0.85 -2.41
N VAL A 351 11.75 -0.75 -3.70
CA VAL A 351 12.62 -1.14 -4.80
C VAL A 351 13.99 -0.46 -4.66
N PRO A 352 15.10 -1.23 -4.63
CA PRO A 352 16.44 -0.65 -4.55
C PRO A 352 16.79 0.09 -5.85
N PRO A 353 17.61 1.15 -5.78
CA PRO A 353 18.01 1.90 -6.98
C PRO A 353 18.75 1.07 -8.03
N THR A 354 19.35 -0.04 -7.59
CA THR A 354 20.11 -0.99 -8.41
C THR A 354 19.27 -2.15 -8.95
N ALA A 355 17.95 -2.14 -8.72
CA ALA A 355 17.05 -3.13 -9.28
C ALA A 355 17.09 -3.10 -10.81
N LYS A 356 17.04 -4.29 -11.41
CA LYS A 356 17.05 -4.47 -12.85
C LYS A 356 15.61 -4.48 -13.39
N LEU A 357 15.39 -3.89 -14.56
CA LEU A 357 14.05 -3.80 -15.16
C LEU A 357 13.49 -5.18 -15.51
N GLU A 358 14.34 -6.06 -16.00
CA GLU A 358 13.98 -7.44 -16.34
C GLU A 358 13.54 -8.26 -15.13
N THR A 359 14.13 -8.02 -13.95
CA THR A 359 13.74 -8.71 -12.72
C THR A 359 12.42 -8.20 -12.17
N ILE A 360 12.17 -6.89 -12.28
CA ILE A 360 10.85 -6.30 -11.93
C ILE A 360 9.76 -6.84 -12.86
N ALA A 361 10.02 -6.89 -14.17
CA ALA A 361 9.08 -7.44 -15.15
C ALA A 361 8.75 -8.90 -14.84
N SER A 362 9.77 -9.74 -14.62
CA SER A 362 9.59 -11.16 -14.31
C SER A 362 8.82 -11.40 -13.01
N LEU A 363 9.01 -10.55 -11.99
CA LEU A 363 8.21 -10.60 -10.76
C LEU A 363 6.73 -10.36 -11.09
N VAL A 364 6.42 -9.25 -11.78
CA VAL A 364 5.03 -8.86 -12.08
C VAL A 364 4.35 -9.91 -12.95
N GLU A 365 5.01 -10.39 -14.00
CA GLU A 365 4.51 -11.46 -14.88
C GLU A 365 4.22 -12.74 -14.09
N THR A 366 5.12 -13.12 -13.17
CA THR A 366 4.94 -14.31 -12.33
C THR A 366 3.72 -14.18 -11.41
N VAL A 367 3.53 -13.03 -10.78
CA VAL A 367 2.36 -12.79 -9.92
C VAL A 367 1.08 -12.77 -10.74
N LYS A 368 1.09 -12.14 -11.91
CA LYS A 368 -0.10 -12.05 -12.80
C LYS A 368 -0.48 -13.40 -13.42
N ALA A 369 0.50 -14.25 -13.70
CA ALA A 369 0.26 -15.59 -14.21
C ALA A 369 -0.19 -16.59 -13.12
N HIS A 370 -0.07 -16.23 -11.83
CA HIS A 370 -0.49 -17.09 -10.74
C HIS A 370 -2.01 -17.12 -10.63
N SER A 371 -2.60 -18.31 -10.75
CA SER A 371 -4.03 -18.52 -10.46
C SER A 371 -4.17 -19.01 -9.03
N ALA A 372 -5.02 -18.37 -8.24
CA ALA A 372 -5.36 -18.87 -6.91
C ALA A 372 -5.96 -20.28 -7.06
N SER A 373 -5.26 -21.30 -6.60
CA SER A 373 -5.83 -22.64 -6.48
C SER A 373 -7.00 -22.59 -5.50
N ALA A 374 -8.11 -23.25 -5.85
CA ALA A 374 -9.25 -23.38 -4.95
C ALA A 374 -8.77 -23.89 -3.58
N PRO A 375 -9.35 -23.40 -2.46
CA PRO A 375 -8.96 -23.83 -1.13
C PRO A 375 -9.00 -25.35 -1.08
N CYS A 376 -7.89 -25.97 -0.74
CA CYS A 376 -7.82 -27.40 -0.52
C CYS A 376 -8.84 -27.75 0.56
N SER A 377 -9.90 -28.43 0.18
CA SER A 377 -10.84 -29.00 1.13
C SER A 377 -10.09 -30.04 1.94
N SER A 378 -9.53 -29.63 3.08
CA SER A 378 -8.98 -30.55 4.06
C SER A 378 -10.13 -31.43 4.52
N SER A 379 -10.21 -32.64 3.97
CA SER A 379 -10.98 -33.73 4.56
C SER A 379 -10.43 -33.94 5.98
N LEU A 380 -11.14 -33.39 6.95
CA LEU A 380 -11.05 -33.86 8.33
C LEU A 380 -11.36 -35.36 8.31
N LYS A 381 -10.33 -36.18 8.34
CA LYS A 381 -10.48 -37.57 8.81
C LYS A 381 -10.59 -37.50 10.33
N ALA A 382 -11.75 -37.92 10.80
CA ALA A 382 -12.09 -38.18 12.18
C ALA A 382 -11.11 -39.14 12.87
#